data_d10f60fe56f89cd118966409a9050c99
#
_entry.id   d10f60fe56f89cd118966409a9050c99
#
_cell.length_a   1.000
_cell.length_b   1.000
_cell.length_c   1.000
_cell.angle_alpha   90.00
_cell.angle_beta   90.00
_cell.angle_gamma   90.00
#
_symmetry.space_group_name_H-M   'P 1'
#
loop_
_entity.id
_entity.type
_entity.pdbx_description
1 polymer ?
#
loop_
_entity_poly.entity_id
_entity_poly.type
_entity_poly.pdbx_seq_one_letter_code
_entity_poly.pdbx_strand_id
1 'polypeptide(L)'
;FGGRFFLTIRAEDNRGYVCASDDGLAYSEKQPWMWEDGTPLEMSTTQQHWLTHSEALYLVYTRKDASNAKVLRWRSPLWMARVDPATLRLIRATERVVLPLVGDGVNAPDDVAIMGNFHTINVTPDESWVTVGEWMPKRQARGDTLLARVAWTKPNALAVP
;
A
#
# COMPACT_ATOMS: atom_id res chain seq x y z
N PHE A 1 14.06 8.28 -3.33
CA PHE A 1 14.78 7.03 -3.13
C PHE A 1 15.87 6.88 -4.20
N GLY A 2 17.10 6.52 -3.80
CA GLY A 2 18.19 6.31 -4.77
C GLY A 2 18.49 7.51 -5.66
N GLY A 3 18.30 8.74 -5.19
CA GLY A 3 18.54 9.96 -5.96
C GLY A 3 17.43 10.30 -6.96
N ARG A 4 16.31 9.57 -6.97
CA ARG A 4 15.15 9.79 -7.83
C ARG A 4 13.88 10.05 -7.03
N PHE A 5 12.90 10.65 -7.67
CA PHE A 5 11.57 10.91 -7.12
C PHE A 5 10.55 9.96 -7.72
N PHE A 6 9.68 9.41 -6.88
CA PHE A 6 8.64 8.47 -7.29
C PHE A 6 7.29 8.99 -6.84
N LEU A 7 6.36 9.11 -7.77
CA LEU A 7 5.00 9.54 -7.52
C LEU A 7 4.04 8.39 -7.75
N THR A 8 3.23 8.06 -6.74
CA THR A 8 2.12 7.13 -6.88
C THR A 8 0.81 7.91 -7.00
N ILE A 9 -0.09 7.46 -7.87
CA ILE A 9 -1.29 8.17 -8.26
C ILE A 9 -2.47 7.20 -8.18
N ARG A 10 -3.52 7.59 -7.45
CA ARG A 10 -4.79 6.87 -7.52
C ARG A 10 -5.62 7.37 -8.68
N ALA A 11 -6.47 6.50 -9.25
CA ALA A 11 -7.42 6.86 -10.30
C ALA A 11 -8.77 6.18 -10.07
N GLU A 12 -9.80 6.65 -10.79
CA GLU A 12 -11.17 6.13 -10.65
C GLU A 12 -11.47 4.98 -11.64
N ASP A 13 -10.44 4.42 -12.26
CA ASP A 13 -10.51 3.31 -13.23
C ASP A 13 -10.12 1.95 -12.64
N ASN A 14 -10.16 1.82 -11.32
CA ASN A 14 -9.73 0.64 -10.57
C ASN A 14 -8.24 0.31 -10.75
N ARG A 15 -7.43 1.31 -10.99
CA ARG A 15 -5.97 1.20 -11.10
C ARG A 15 -5.26 2.22 -10.23
N GLY A 16 -4.10 1.86 -9.76
CA GLY A 16 -3.10 2.79 -9.29
C GLY A 16 -2.05 2.98 -10.36
N TYR A 17 -1.36 4.11 -10.34
CA TYR A 17 -0.32 4.45 -11.30
C TYR A 17 0.94 4.89 -10.58
N VAL A 18 2.05 4.81 -11.31
CA VAL A 18 3.36 5.26 -10.86
C VAL A 18 4.08 5.98 -11.98
N CYS A 19 4.85 6.97 -11.62
CA CYS A 19 5.83 7.61 -12.49
C CYS A 19 7.08 7.99 -11.69
N ALA A 20 8.16 8.29 -12.38
CA ALA A 20 9.42 8.66 -11.77
C ALA A 20 9.99 9.94 -12.40
N SER A 21 10.83 10.62 -11.63
CA SER A 21 11.50 11.85 -12.03
C SER A 21 12.92 11.85 -11.47
N ASP A 22 13.84 12.46 -12.19
CA ASP A 22 15.22 12.65 -11.74
C ASP A 22 15.42 14.01 -11.03
N ASP A 23 14.50 14.97 -11.23
CA ASP A 23 14.57 16.31 -10.66
C ASP A 23 13.41 16.68 -9.72
N GLY A 24 12.38 15.80 -9.64
CA GLY A 24 11.16 16.03 -8.87
C GLY A 24 10.17 17.01 -9.49
N LEU A 25 10.44 17.54 -10.68
CA LEU A 25 9.63 18.53 -11.39
C LEU A 25 9.02 17.95 -12.66
N ALA A 26 9.83 17.27 -13.48
CA ALA A 26 9.38 16.62 -14.70
C ALA A 26 9.30 15.09 -14.48
N TYR A 27 8.10 14.53 -14.61
CA TYR A 27 7.83 13.10 -14.40
C TYR A 27 7.67 12.39 -15.74
N SER A 28 8.09 11.12 -15.76
CA SER A 28 7.82 10.22 -16.90
C SER A 28 6.31 10.05 -17.13
N GLU A 29 5.93 9.48 -18.25
CA GLU A 29 4.55 9.03 -18.46
C GLU A 29 4.16 8.05 -17.34
N LYS A 30 2.95 8.24 -16.81
CA LYS A 30 2.42 7.34 -15.78
C LYS A 30 2.17 5.95 -16.35
N GLN A 31 2.56 4.92 -15.64
CA GLN A 31 2.25 3.53 -15.96
C GLN A 31 1.41 2.89 -14.86
N PRO A 32 0.46 1.99 -15.21
CA PRO A 32 -0.34 1.31 -14.21
C PRO A 32 0.55 0.38 -13.38
N TRP A 33 0.20 0.22 -12.09
CA TRP A 33 0.85 -0.78 -11.27
C TRP A 33 0.64 -2.19 -11.84
N MET A 34 1.73 -2.91 -11.95
CA MET A 34 1.78 -4.30 -12.40
C MET A 34 2.78 -5.08 -11.57
N TRP A 35 2.63 -6.38 -11.56
CA TRP A 35 3.64 -7.28 -11.06
C TRP A 35 4.85 -7.34 -12.00
N GLU A 36 5.99 -7.86 -11.51
CA GLU A 36 7.22 -8.02 -12.30
C GLU A 36 7.04 -8.84 -13.58
N ASP A 37 6.09 -9.77 -13.59
CA ASP A 37 5.75 -10.60 -14.74
C ASP A 37 4.85 -9.90 -15.78
N GLY A 38 4.47 -8.64 -15.54
CA GLY A 38 3.57 -7.87 -16.38
C GLY A 38 2.09 -8.12 -16.12
N THR A 39 1.72 -8.96 -15.15
CA THR A 39 0.32 -9.15 -14.76
C THR A 39 -0.25 -7.86 -14.17
N PRO A 40 -1.39 -7.35 -14.69
CA PRO A 40 -2.01 -6.14 -14.16
C PRO A 40 -2.47 -6.30 -12.71
N LEU A 41 -2.42 -5.20 -11.96
CA LEU A 41 -2.93 -5.11 -10.60
C LEU A 41 -4.23 -4.31 -10.56
N GLU A 42 -5.33 -4.93 -10.15
CA GLU A 42 -6.58 -4.21 -9.87
C GLU A 42 -6.46 -3.59 -8.47
N MET A 43 -6.33 -2.27 -8.42
CA MET A 43 -6.19 -1.53 -7.17
C MET A 43 -7.44 -0.73 -6.85
N SER A 44 -7.66 -0.52 -5.56
CA SER A 44 -8.72 0.37 -5.11
C SER A 44 -8.44 1.82 -5.51
N THR A 45 -9.49 2.59 -5.68
CA THR A 45 -9.44 4.06 -5.82
C THR A 45 -9.11 4.76 -4.50
N THR A 46 -8.26 4.15 -3.68
CA THR A 46 -7.80 4.65 -2.39
C THR A 46 -6.34 5.07 -2.42
N GLN A 47 -5.85 5.52 -1.29
CA GLN A 47 -4.48 5.95 -1.15
C GLN A 47 -3.50 4.80 -1.38
N GLN A 48 -2.29 5.17 -1.77
CA GLN A 48 -1.12 4.33 -1.88
C GLN A 48 0.03 5.11 -1.25
N HIS A 49 0.81 4.49 -0.40
CA HIS A 49 1.89 5.18 0.31
C HIS A 49 3.21 4.45 0.14
N TRP A 50 4.25 5.24 -0.05
CA TRP A 50 5.61 4.74 -0.02
C TRP A 50 6.04 4.43 1.40
N LEU A 51 6.75 3.31 1.58
CA LEU A 51 7.52 3.03 2.77
C LEU A 51 8.95 2.78 2.32
N THR A 52 9.86 3.64 2.74
CA THR A 52 11.24 3.63 2.28
C THR A 52 12.14 2.94 3.30
N HIS A 53 13.00 2.06 2.81
CA HIS A 53 14.13 1.50 3.54
C HIS A 53 15.40 1.79 2.75
N SER A 54 16.54 1.98 3.41
CA SER A 54 17.81 2.28 2.71
C SER A 54 18.20 1.27 1.62
N GLU A 55 17.74 0.02 1.75
CA GLU A 55 18.02 -1.05 0.78
C GLU A 55 16.86 -1.32 -0.19
N ALA A 56 15.66 -0.76 0.03
CA ALA A 56 14.50 -1.08 -0.78
C ALA A 56 13.40 -0.03 -0.71
N LEU A 57 12.63 0.08 -1.78
CA LEU A 57 11.42 0.88 -1.86
C LEU A 57 10.21 -0.05 -1.77
N TYR A 58 9.28 0.26 -0.89
CA TYR A 58 8.03 -0.49 -0.71
C TYR A 58 6.83 0.40 -0.99
N LEU A 59 5.78 -0.22 -1.52
CA LEU A 59 4.45 0.36 -1.63
C LEU A 59 3.53 -0.30 -0.61
N VAL A 60 2.77 0.51 0.14
CA VAL A 60 1.65 0.07 0.97
C VAL A 60 0.37 0.44 0.24
N TYR A 61 -0.55 -0.51 0.07
CA TYR A 61 -1.71 -0.35 -0.82
C TYR A 61 -2.85 -1.30 -0.47
N THR A 62 -4.00 -1.08 -1.10
CA THR A 62 -5.11 -2.04 -1.15
C THR A 62 -5.33 -2.49 -2.60
N ARG A 63 -5.73 -3.73 -2.79
CA ARG A 63 -6.01 -4.31 -4.10
C ARG A 63 -7.17 -5.29 -4.05
N LYS A 64 -7.70 -5.63 -5.20
CA LYS A 64 -8.66 -6.71 -5.34
C LYS A 64 -8.02 -8.06 -5.05
N ASP A 65 -8.75 -8.88 -4.34
CA ASP A 65 -8.41 -10.26 -4.02
C ASP A 65 -9.68 -11.11 -3.93
N ALA A 66 -9.57 -12.43 -4.00
CA ALA A 66 -10.73 -13.32 -3.86
C ALA A 66 -11.44 -13.16 -2.51
N SER A 67 -10.68 -12.86 -1.45
CA SER A 67 -11.21 -12.70 -0.09
C SER A 67 -11.97 -11.39 0.14
N ASN A 68 -11.75 -10.38 -0.70
CA ASN A 68 -12.34 -9.04 -0.53
C ASN A 68 -13.20 -8.59 -1.71
N ALA A 69 -13.61 -9.51 -2.56
CA ALA A 69 -14.23 -9.19 -3.85
C ALA A 69 -15.46 -8.27 -3.76
N LYS A 70 -16.19 -8.29 -2.63
CA LYS A 70 -17.36 -7.44 -2.38
C LYS A 70 -17.15 -6.35 -1.33
N VAL A 71 -15.97 -6.27 -0.73
CA VAL A 71 -15.63 -5.18 0.19
C VAL A 71 -15.56 -3.86 -0.59
N LEU A 72 -16.16 -2.80 -0.03
CA LEU A 72 -16.19 -1.49 -0.66
C LEU A 72 -14.79 -1.02 -1.04
N ARG A 73 -14.58 -0.79 -2.36
CA ARG A 73 -13.30 -0.35 -2.93
C ARG A 73 -12.12 -1.24 -2.53
N TRP A 74 -12.36 -2.51 -2.20
CA TRP A 74 -11.34 -3.49 -1.75
C TRP A 74 -10.42 -2.96 -0.65
N ARG A 75 -10.96 -2.14 0.26
CA ARG A 75 -10.19 -1.42 1.30
C ARG A 75 -9.79 -2.28 2.49
N SER A 76 -9.73 -3.57 2.33
CA SER A 76 -9.21 -4.55 3.29
C SER A 76 -8.90 -5.84 2.53
N PRO A 77 -7.79 -6.52 2.80
CA PRO A 77 -6.71 -6.19 3.70
C PRO A 77 -5.80 -5.06 3.17
N LEU A 78 -4.88 -4.59 4.01
CA LEU A 78 -3.81 -3.69 3.62
C LEU A 78 -2.56 -4.52 3.31
N TRP A 79 -1.98 -4.26 2.15
CA TRP A 79 -0.83 -4.98 1.62
C TRP A 79 0.43 -4.12 1.60
N MET A 80 1.59 -4.76 1.58
CA MET A 80 2.87 -4.15 1.28
C MET A 80 3.66 -5.05 0.35
N ALA A 81 4.30 -4.49 -0.67
CA ALA A 81 5.24 -5.20 -1.52
C ALA A 81 6.43 -4.31 -1.90
N ARG A 82 7.55 -4.95 -2.18
CA ARG A 82 8.74 -4.27 -2.70
C ARG A 82 8.50 -3.83 -4.14
N VAL A 83 9.00 -2.64 -4.46
CA VAL A 83 9.00 -2.09 -5.82
C VAL A 83 10.41 -2.19 -6.39
N ASP A 84 10.53 -2.63 -7.63
CA ASP A 84 11.74 -2.46 -8.42
C ASP A 84 11.78 -1.01 -8.96
N PRO A 85 12.72 -0.18 -8.52
CA PRO A 85 12.77 1.23 -8.92
C PRO A 85 13.20 1.43 -10.37
N ALA A 86 13.77 0.41 -11.03
CA ALA A 86 14.16 0.48 -12.43
C ALA A 86 12.99 0.25 -13.38
N THR A 87 12.14 -0.73 -13.06
CA THR A 87 10.98 -1.10 -13.88
C THR A 87 9.67 -0.51 -13.41
N LEU A 88 9.63 0.04 -12.18
CA LEU A 88 8.43 0.54 -11.49
C LEU A 88 7.35 -0.55 -11.31
N ARG A 89 7.77 -1.79 -11.07
CA ARG A 89 6.90 -2.94 -10.88
C ARG A 89 6.99 -3.50 -9.47
N LEU A 90 5.89 -4.07 -9.01
CA LEU A 90 5.83 -4.75 -7.73
C LEU A 90 6.39 -6.18 -7.85
N ILE A 91 7.18 -6.59 -6.86
CA ILE A 91 7.77 -7.92 -6.78
C ILE A 91 6.84 -8.81 -5.96
N ARG A 92 6.06 -9.67 -6.64
CA ARG A 92 4.99 -10.50 -6.05
C ARG A 92 5.47 -11.36 -4.88
N ALA A 93 6.63 -11.97 -4.98
CA ALA A 93 7.18 -12.82 -3.93
C ALA A 93 7.41 -12.08 -2.59
N THR A 94 7.46 -10.75 -2.63
CA THR A 94 7.66 -9.90 -1.44
C THR A 94 6.36 -9.39 -0.83
N GLU A 95 5.21 -9.65 -1.47
CA GLU A 95 3.92 -9.18 -0.94
C GLU A 95 3.63 -9.78 0.43
N ARG A 96 3.22 -8.95 1.35
CA ARG A 96 2.80 -9.33 2.71
C ARG A 96 1.55 -8.55 3.10
N VAL A 97 0.69 -9.19 3.86
CA VAL A 97 -0.41 -8.51 4.55
C VAL A 97 0.17 -7.71 5.71
N VAL A 98 -0.09 -6.41 5.70
CA VAL A 98 0.30 -5.50 6.78
C VAL A 98 -0.77 -5.48 7.87
N LEU A 99 -2.03 -5.33 7.45
CA LEU A 99 -3.20 -5.43 8.32
C LEU A 99 -4.21 -6.37 7.66
N PRO A 100 -4.63 -7.44 8.34
CA PRO A 100 -5.49 -8.46 7.73
C PRO A 100 -6.93 -7.97 7.54
N LEU A 101 -7.63 -8.57 6.60
CA LEU A 101 -9.07 -8.54 6.55
C LEU A 101 -9.60 -9.40 7.71
N VAL A 102 -10.49 -8.82 8.51
CA VAL A 102 -11.19 -9.53 9.58
C VAL A 102 -12.66 -9.65 9.18
N GLY A 103 -13.16 -10.88 9.08
CA GLY A 103 -14.52 -11.17 8.62
C GLY A 103 -14.57 -11.85 7.26
N ASP A 104 -15.75 -11.86 6.63
CA ASP A 104 -15.98 -12.46 5.32
C ASP A 104 -16.28 -11.36 4.28
N GLY A 105 -15.28 -11.05 3.48
CA GLY A 105 -15.36 -10.00 2.45
C GLY A 105 -16.16 -10.42 1.19
N VAL A 106 -16.72 -11.62 1.18
CA VAL A 106 -17.51 -12.15 0.05
C VAL A 106 -18.99 -12.31 0.42
N ASN A 107 -19.28 -12.94 1.56
CA ASN A 107 -20.67 -13.25 1.97
C ASN A 107 -21.23 -12.23 2.96
N ALA A 108 -20.37 -11.56 3.73
CA ALA A 108 -20.75 -10.53 4.70
C ALA A 108 -19.85 -9.28 4.61
N PRO A 109 -19.72 -8.65 3.42
CA PRO A 109 -18.74 -7.57 3.20
C PRO A 109 -18.98 -6.33 4.07
N ASP A 110 -20.23 -6.07 4.49
CA ASP A 110 -20.56 -4.94 5.36
C ASP A 110 -20.15 -5.15 6.82
N ASP A 111 -19.78 -6.36 7.20
CA ASP A 111 -19.26 -6.68 8.54
C ASP A 111 -17.71 -6.59 8.57
N VAL A 112 -17.08 -6.34 7.42
CA VAL A 112 -15.64 -6.15 7.31
C VAL A 112 -15.29 -4.69 7.61
N ALA A 113 -14.26 -4.48 8.42
CA ALA A 113 -13.72 -3.16 8.64
C ALA A 113 -13.05 -2.63 7.36
N ILE A 114 -13.48 -1.47 6.92
CA ILE A 114 -12.93 -0.77 5.75
C ILE A 114 -11.74 0.06 6.22
N MET A 115 -10.57 -0.25 5.70
CA MET A 115 -9.33 0.46 5.98
C MET A 115 -9.15 1.57 4.95
N GLY A 116 -9.25 2.81 5.41
CA GLY A 116 -9.03 3.98 4.56
C GLY A 116 -8.09 4.97 5.23
N ASN A 117 -7.47 5.85 4.44
CA ASN A 117 -6.62 6.92 4.98
C ASN A 117 -5.51 6.39 5.89
N PHE A 118 -4.78 5.40 5.41
CA PHE A 118 -3.60 4.88 6.09
C PHE A 118 -2.38 5.76 5.82
N HIS A 119 -1.39 5.68 6.71
CA HIS A 119 -0.13 6.40 6.62
C HIS A 119 1.04 5.49 6.95
N THR A 120 2.20 5.83 6.41
CA THR A 120 3.46 5.13 6.65
C THR A 120 4.48 6.08 7.22
N ILE A 121 5.30 5.60 8.16
CA ILE A 121 6.37 6.41 8.74
C ILE A 121 7.54 5.50 9.18
N ASN A 122 8.76 5.95 8.96
CA ASN A 122 9.95 5.38 9.59
C ASN A 122 10.09 5.98 10.99
N VAL A 123 10.07 5.12 12.01
CA VAL A 123 10.07 5.56 13.42
C VAL A 123 11.46 5.45 14.03
N THR A 124 12.12 4.33 13.78
CA THR A 124 13.51 4.08 14.18
C THR A 124 14.23 3.37 13.04
N PRO A 125 15.56 3.24 13.09
CA PRO A 125 16.27 2.41 12.12
C PRO A 125 15.76 0.97 12.03
N ASP A 126 15.23 0.42 13.12
CA ASP A 126 14.79 -0.97 13.18
C ASP A 126 13.28 -1.14 12.97
N GLU A 127 12.53 -0.02 12.88
CA GLU A 127 11.07 -0.10 12.86
C GLU A 127 10.40 1.01 12.04
N SER A 128 9.43 0.62 11.25
CA SER A 128 8.48 1.53 10.58
C SER A 128 7.05 1.19 10.98
N TRP A 129 6.17 2.17 10.92
CA TRP A 129 4.76 2.02 11.26
C TRP A 129 3.85 2.24 10.06
N VAL A 130 2.76 1.48 10.04
CA VAL A 130 1.62 1.72 9.15
C VAL A 130 0.39 1.90 10.04
N THR A 131 -0.20 3.09 10.01
CA THR A 131 -1.40 3.42 10.79
C THR A 131 -2.60 3.55 9.88
N VAL A 132 -3.79 3.15 10.36
CA VAL A 132 -5.04 3.27 9.61
C VAL A 132 -6.21 3.45 10.56
N GLY A 133 -7.19 4.25 10.17
CA GLY A 133 -8.52 4.25 10.80
C GLY A 133 -9.42 3.21 10.15
N GLU A 134 -10.08 2.42 10.96
CA GLU A 134 -11.15 1.52 10.51
C GLU A 134 -12.47 2.28 10.37
N TRP A 135 -13.28 1.84 9.42
CA TRP A 135 -14.68 2.23 9.32
C TRP A 135 -15.55 0.98 9.19
N MET A 136 -16.48 0.82 10.14
CA MET A 136 -17.38 -0.34 10.23
C MET A 136 -18.78 0.05 9.76
N PRO A 137 -19.21 -0.27 8.53
CA PRO A 137 -20.51 0.18 7.99
C PRO A 137 -21.71 -0.15 8.86
N LYS A 138 -21.77 -1.39 9.39
CA LYS A 138 -22.90 -1.86 10.24
C LYS A 138 -22.82 -1.42 11.69
N ARG A 139 -21.77 -0.74 12.14
CA ARG A 139 -21.59 -0.28 13.52
C ARG A 139 -21.67 1.24 13.64
N GLN A 140 -22.57 1.88 12.89
CA GLN A 140 -22.71 3.35 12.84
C GLN A 140 -21.37 4.04 12.46
N ALA A 141 -20.64 3.44 11.54
CA ALA A 141 -19.33 3.89 11.10
C ALA A 141 -18.25 3.96 12.18
N ARG A 142 -18.43 3.28 13.31
CA ARG A 142 -17.42 3.17 14.36
C ARG A 142 -16.34 2.19 13.97
N GLY A 143 -15.12 2.50 14.34
CA GLY A 143 -13.95 1.65 14.15
C GLY A 143 -12.82 2.12 15.05
N ASP A 144 -11.77 1.34 15.07
CA ASP A 144 -10.56 1.61 15.82
C ASP A 144 -9.48 2.27 14.97
N THR A 145 -8.46 2.80 15.60
CA THR A 145 -7.20 3.14 14.93
C THR A 145 -6.24 1.98 15.12
N LEU A 146 -5.81 1.41 14.02
CA LEU A 146 -4.90 0.27 14.01
C LEU A 146 -3.48 0.71 13.71
N LEU A 147 -2.53 0.00 14.28
CA LEU A 147 -1.10 0.15 14.05
C LEU A 147 -0.48 -1.19 13.69
N ALA A 148 0.15 -1.26 12.52
CA ALA A 148 1.07 -2.32 12.18
C ALA A 148 2.51 -1.84 12.38
N ARG A 149 3.31 -2.64 13.07
CA ARG A 149 4.74 -2.42 13.28
C ARG A 149 5.52 -3.30 12.30
N VAL A 150 6.30 -2.68 11.44
CA VAL A 150 7.19 -3.35 10.49
C VAL A 150 8.58 -3.36 11.09
N ALA A 151 9.03 -4.52 11.57
CA ALA A 151 10.38 -4.70 12.08
C ALA A 151 11.34 -5.02 10.92
N TRP A 152 12.44 -4.32 10.87
CA TRP A 152 13.48 -4.52 9.87
C TRP A 152 14.58 -5.45 10.39
N THR A 153 15.04 -6.35 9.54
CA THR A 153 16.18 -7.24 9.87
C THR A 153 17.54 -6.55 9.75
N LYS A 154 17.56 -5.40 9.08
CA LYS A 154 18.72 -4.53 8.94
C LYS A 154 18.30 -3.09 9.23
N PRO A 155 19.14 -2.30 9.86
CA PRO A 155 18.81 -0.91 10.15
C PRO A 155 18.53 -0.09 8.89
N ASN A 156 17.46 0.68 8.92
CA ASN A 156 17.09 1.62 7.87
C ASN A 156 17.81 2.95 8.04
N ALA A 157 18.82 3.20 7.22
CA ALA A 157 19.58 4.45 7.29
C ALA A 157 18.80 5.70 6.86
N LEU A 158 17.57 5.52 6.32
CA LEU A 158 16.65 6.63 5.97
C LEU A 158 15.71 7.00 7.13
N ALA A 159 15.68 6.22 8.20
CA ALA A 159 14.96 6.63 9.40
C ALA A 159 15.71 7.80 10.06
N VAL A 160 15.04 8.94 10.11
CA VAL A 160 15.59 10.12 10.80
C VAL A 160 15.47 9.87 12.30
N PRO A 161 16.55 10.09 13.11
CA PRO A 161 16.47 9.96 14.56
C PRO A 161 15.58 11.02 15.20
#